data_af8137c829ba72d824b22a29fd371df8
#
_entry.id   af8137c829ba72d824b22a29fd371df8
#
_cell.length_a   1.000
_cell.length_b   1.000
_cell.length_c   1.000
_cell.angle_alpha   90.00
_cell.angle_beta   90.00
_cell.angle_gamma   90.00
#
_symmetry.space_group_name_H-M   'P 1'
#
loop_
_entity.id
_entity.type
_entity.pdbx_description
1 polymer ?
#
loop_
_entity_poly.entity_id
_entity_poly.type
_entity_poly.pdbx_seq_one_letter_code
_entity_poly.pdbx_strand_id
1 'polypeptide(L)'
;IRPAEGKRVPLIVKNCYTFFEGEDKARLTAEHDKVAAMQAVSRGYLLCKFNRNEVAFDGRDNRDTGVFPLYPEYDWGTIAAWAWAHGLVADALDRLGLVDMKKIVATGHSRGGKTALCAGIYDERIAITAPNSSGTGGTGSLRYFEAGQKPQRLILHKKTFPHWWVSRFFDFGGKEDRLPFDSHTAKALIAPRALINAHARQDYWANPYGTELT
;
A
#
# COMPACT_ATOMS: atom_id res chain seq x y z
N ILE A 1 7.54 13.65 -17.69
CA ILE A 1 6.76 14.70 -18.41
C ILE A 1 6.24 15.64 -17.34
N ARG A 2 6.60 16.93 -17.42
CA ARG A 2 6.06 17.96 -16.52
C ARG A 2 4.69 18.41 -17.01
N PRO A 3 3.73 18.71 -16.11
CA PRO A 3 2.54 19.46 -16.46
C PRO A 3 2.90 20.80 -17.13
N ALA A 4 2.00 21.35 -17.95
CA ALA A 4 2.16 22.69 -18.48
C ALA A 4 2.30 23.70 -17.33
N GLU A 5 3.08 24.77 -17.56
CA GLU A 5 3.36 25.78 -16.54
C GLU A 5 2.07 26.33 -15.93
N GLY A 6 2.03 26.39 -14.60
CA GLY A 6 0.85 26.83 -13.83
C GLY A 6 -0.31 25.82 -13.75
N LYS A 7 -0.22 24.65 -14.39
CA LYS A 7 -1.31 23.64 -14.36
C LYS A 7 -1.04 22.59 -13.28
N ARG A 8 -1.91 22.52 -12.27
CA ARG A 8 -1.94 21.43 -11.31
C ARG A 8 -2.74 20.24 -11.87
N VAL A 9 -2.23 19.02 -11.70
CA VAL A 9 -2.82 17.78 -12.25
C VAL A 9 -3.12 16.77 -11.16
N PRO A 10 -4.05 15.81 -11.38
CA PRO A 10 -4.28 14.70 -10.47
C PRO A 10 -3.00 13.89 -10.26
N LEU A 11 -2.80 13.40 -9.04
CA LEU A 11 -1.63 12.64 -8.62
C LEU A 11 -1.98 11.17 -8.39
N ILE A 12 -1.20 10.27 -8.95
CA ILE A 12 -1.18 8.86 -8.57
C ILE A 12 0.14 8.60 -7.83
N VAL A 13 0.06 8.20 -6.56
CA VAL A 13 1.20 7.76 -5.77
C VAL A 13 1.23 6.25 -5.71
N LYS A 14 2.34 5.66 -6.14
CA LYS A 14 2.57 4.22 -6.12
C LYS A 14 3.81 3.90 -5.30
N ASN A 15 3.64 3.17 -4.21
CA ASN A 15 4.79 2.58 -3.53
C ASN A 15 5.23 1.32 -4.28
N CYS A 16 6.51 1.18 -4.51
CA CYS A 16 7.08 0.07 -5.27
C CYS A 16 8.45 -0.32 -4.75
N TYR A 17 8.95 -1.41 -5.26
CA TYR A 17 10.33 -1.80 -5.19
C TYR A 17 11.00 -1.22 -6.43
N THR A 18 11.60 -0.07 -6.31
CA THR A 18 12.39 0.54 -7.40
C THR A 18 13.85 0.35 -7.08
N PHE A 19 14.56 -0.26 -8.00
CA PHE A 19 16.02 -0.27 -7.96
C PHE A 19 16.49 0.93 -8.79
N PHE A 20 17.30 1.79 -8.19
CA PHE A 20 18.00 2.82 -8.89
C PHE A 20 19.28 2.23 -9.45
N GLU A 21 19.49 2.37 -10.74
CA GLU A 21 20.67 2.05 -11.56
C GLU A 21 21.35 0.67 -11.31
N GLY A 22 21.38 -0.15 -12.33
CA GLY A 22 22.34 -1.25 -12.49
C GLY A 22 21.85 -2.67 -12.17
N GLU A 23 20.60 -2.90 -11.76
CA GLU A 23 20.13 -4.24 -11.47
C GLU A 23 19.15 -4.79 -12.54
N ASP A 24 19.47 -5.97 -13.08
CA ASP A 24 18.66 -6.67 -14.10
C ASP A 24 17.22 -7.03 -13.67
N LYS A 25 16.94 -7.05 -12.37
CA LYS A 25 15.58 -7.26 -11.82
C LYS A 25 14.64 -6.10 -12.10
N ALA A 26 15.16 -4.91 -12.36
CA ALA A 26 14.38 -3.75 -12.77
C ALA A 26 13.70 -3.93 -14.14
N ARG A 27 14.22 -4.81 -14.98
CA ARG A 27 13.72 -5.03 -16.33
C ARG A 27 12.35 -5.70 -16.39
N LEU A 28 12.06 -6.67 -15.53
CA LEU A 28 10.81 -7.45 -15.58
C LEU A 28 9.60 -6.71 -15.01
N THR A 29 9.80 -5.85 -14.03
CA THR A 29 8.76 -4.94 -13.51
C THR A 29 8.58 -3.71 -14.40
N ALA A 30 9.54 -3.40 -15.25
CA ALA A 30 9.59 -2.17 -16.01
C ALA A 30 8.54 -2.08 -17.13
N GLU A 31 8.18 -3.18 -17.79
CA GLU A 31 7.28 -3.08 -18.95
C GLU A 31 5.82 -2.85 -18.57
N HIS A 32 5.25 -3.66 -17.68
CA HIS A 32 3.88 -3.45 -17.21
C HIS A 32 3.72 -2.10 -16.51
N ASP A 33 4.70 -1.71 -15.70
CA ASP A 33 4.73 -0.40 -15.05
C ASP A 33 4.87 0.75 -16.05
N LYS A 34 5.60 0.53 -17.14
CA LYS A 34 5.77 1.51 -18.21
C LYS A 34 4.45 1.76 -18.95
N VAL A 35 3.72 0.70 -19.27
CA VAL A 35 2.40 0.82 -19.92
C VAL A 35 1.43 1.58 -19.01
N ALA A 36 1.34 1.21 -17.73
CA ALA A 36 0.50 1.90 -16.75
C ALA A 36 0.90 3.38 -16.59
N ALA A 37 2.20 3.67 -16.56
CA ALA A 37 2.71 5.04 -16.49
C ALA A 37 2.34 5.85 -17.74
N MET A 38 2.51 5.29 -18.92
CA MET A 38 2.12 5.94 -20.17
C MET A 38 0.62 6.22 -20.22
N GLN A 39 -0.20 5.26 -19.79
CA GLN A 39 -1.65 5.45 -19.72
C GLN A 39 -2.07 6.53 -18.72
N ALA A 40 -1.44 6.59 -17.56
CA ALA A 40 -1.70 7.63 -16.57
C ALA A 40 -1.35 9.03 -17.13
N VAL A 41 -0.16 9.16 -17.68
CA VAL A 41 0.34 10.43 -18.22
C VAL A 41 -0.47 10.90 -19.44
N SER A 42 -0.84 9.99 -20.35
CA SER A 42 -1.66 10.33 -21.52
C SER A 42 -3.06 10.82 -21.14
N ARG A 43 -3.55 10.43 -19.96
CA ARG A 43 -4.83 10.89 -19.39
C ARG A 43 -4.69 12.13 -18.50
N GLY A 44 -3.50 12.72 -18.43
CA GLY A 44 -3.24 13.96 -17.69
C GLY A 44 -2.97 13.78 -16.19
N TYR A 45 -2.62 12.57 -15.74
CA TYR A 45 -2.19 12.31 -14.37
C TYR A 45 -0.67 12.47 -14.23
N LEU A 46 -0.22 12.94 -13.08
CA LEU A 46 1.14 12.77 -12.63
C LEU A 46 1.24 11.40 -11.91
N LEU A 47 2.12 10.53 -12.36
CA LEU A 47 2.45 9.30 -11.63
C LEU A 47 3.77 9.49 -10.90
N CYS A 48 3.73 9.42 -9.58
CA CYS A 48 4.90 9.38 -8.72
C CYS A 48 5.09 7.99 -8.14
N LYS A 49 6.28 7.44 -8.30
CA LYS A 49 6.70 6.20 -7.65
C LYS A 49 7.77 6.50 -6.62
N PHE A 50 7.69 5.87 -5.46
CA PHE A 50 8.77 5.92 -4.48
C PHE A 50 9.19 4.51 -4.08
N ASN A 51 10.47 4.38 -3.77
CA ASN A 51 11.03 3.14 -3.26
C ASN A 51 10.72 3.02 -1.76
N ARG A 52 9.83 2.09 -1.42
CA ARG A 52 9.43 1.89 -0.01
C ARG A 52 10.60 1.48 0.90
N ASN A 53 11.64 0.83 0.35
CA ASN A 53 12.80 0.42 1.15
C ASN A 53 13.66 1.57 1.62
N GLU A 54 13.60 2.72 0.95
CA GLU A 54 14.26 3.95 1.43
C GLU A 54 13.52 4.55 2.63
N VAL A 55 12.20 4.32 2.69
CA VAL A 55 11.39 4.75 3.83
C VAL A 55 11.58 3.84 5.03
N ALA A 56 11.51 2.52 4.80
CA ALA A 56 11.76 1.50 5.81
C ALA A 56 12.10 0.19 5.10
N PHE A 57 13.20 -0.43 5.44
CA PHE A 57 13.64 -1.68 4.82
C PHE A 57 12.62 -2.80 5.03
N ASP A 58 12.34 -3.56 3.97
CA ASP A 58 11.39 -4.68 3.97
C ASP A 58 12.06 -5.95 4.52
N GLY A 59 12.51 -5.89 5.74
CA GLY A 59 13.23 -6.95 6.45
C GLY A 59 12.98 -6.91 7.95
N ARG A 60 13.34 -8.01 8.66
CA ARG A 60 13.03 -8.18 10.08
C ARG A 60 13.74 -7.17 10.98
N ASP A 61 15.03 -6.94 10.70
CA ASP A 61 15.90 -6.10 11.50
C ASP A 61 16.02 -4.72 10.84
N ASN A 62 14.92 -3.97 10.85
CA ASN A 62 14.81 -2.73 10.10
C ASN A 62 14.63 -1.47 10.97
N ARG A 63 14.67 -1.61 12.31
CA ARG A 63 14.39 -0.48 13.22
C ARG A 63 15.52 0.56 13.25
N ASP A 64 16.67 0.23 12.75
CA ASP A 64 17.84 1.11 12.59
C ASP A 64 17.92 1.74 11.19
N THR A 65 16.92 1.50 10.32
CA THR A 65 16.92 1.92 8.92
C THR A 65 15.78 2.89 8.61
N GLY A 66 15.95 3.67 7.54
CA GLY A 66 14.94 4.57 7.01
C GLY A 66 14.44 5.59 8.03
N VAL A 67 13.13 5.66 8.22
CA VAL A 67 12.51 6.65 9.12
C VAL A 67 12.47 6.24 10.59
N PHE A 68 12.67 4.96 10.89
CA PHE A 68 12.51 4.47 12.27
C PHE A 68 13.44 5.14 13.30
N PRO A 69 14.73 5.37 13.00
CA PRO A 69 15.62 6.06 13.94
C PRO A 69 15.22 7.50 14.26
N LEU A 70 14.41 8.11 13.38
CA LEU A 70 13.91 9.49 13.58
C LEU A 70 12.70 9.54 14.52
N TYR A 71 12.06 8.39 14.77
CA TYR A 71 10.84 8.24 15.57
C TYR A 71 10.93 7.00 16.48
N PRO A 72 11.94 6.94 17.36
CA PRO A 72 12.21 5.74 18.16
C PRO A 72 11.11 5.45 19.20
N GLU A 73 10.30 6.43 19.54
CA GLU A 73 9.20 6.33 20.50
C GLU A 73 7.96 5.60 19.95
N TYR A 74 7.86 5.40 18.63
CA TYR A 74 6.73 4.73 18.01
C TYR A 74 7.02 3.27 17.67
N ASP A 75 6.06 2.39 17.97
CA ASP A 75 6.11 0.96 17.68
C ASP A 75 5.47 0.58 16.33
N TRP A 76 5.25 1.55 15.46
CA TRP A 76 4.61 1.35 14.17
C TRP A 76 5.32 0.31 13.29
N GLY A 77 4.51 -0.46 12.55
CA GLY A 77 5.05 -1.44 11.60
C GLY A 77 5.46 -0.78 10.27
N THR A 78 6.21 -1.53 9.49
CA THR A 78 6.75 -1.07 8.20
C THR A 78 5.65 -0.64 7.20
N ILE A 79 4.50 -1.33 7.21
CA ILE A 79 3.34 -0.94 6.37
C ILE A 79 2.87 0.48 6.69
N ALA A 80 2.83 0.85 7.97
CA ALA A 80 2.43 2.20 8.38
C ALA A 80 3.46 3.26 7.97
N ALA A 81 4.76 2.95 8.11
CA ALA A 81 5.83 3.84 7.66
C ALA A 81 5.77 4.10 6.15
N TRP A 82 5.56 3.06 5.35
CA TRP A 82 5.37 3.20 3.91
C TRP A 82 4.09 3.97 3.55
N ALA A 83 3.01 3.78 4.33
CA ALA A 83 1.76 4.51 4.12
C ALA A 83 1.93 6.01 4.37
N TRP A 84 2.61 6.38 5.44
CA TRP A 84 2.94 7.76 5.77
C TRP A 84 3.71 8.46 4.63
N ALA A 85 4.61 7.75 3.95
CA ALA A 85 5.38 8.31 2.84
C ALA A 85 4.51 8.73 1.63
N HIS A 86 3.30 8.20 1.46
CA HIS A 86 2.37 8.68 0.43
C HIS A 86 2.00 10.15 0.66
N GLY A 87 1.75 10.55 1.90
CA GLY A 87 1.51 11.93 2.27
C GLY A 87 2.71 12.83 2.03
N LEU A 88 3.92 12.38 2.38
CA LEU A 88 5.15 13.13 2.13
C LEU A 88 5.40 13.39 0.65
N VAL A 89 5.13 12.41 -0.20
CA VAL A 89 5.22 12.57 -1.67
C VAL A 89 4.23 13.63 -2.14
N ALA A 90 2.99 13.59 -1.66
CA ALA A 90 1.99 14.59 -2.01
C ALA A 90 2.42 16.01 -1.57
N ASP A 91 2.94 16.15 -0.34
CA ASP A 91 3.42 17.43 0.20
C ASP A 91 4.60 17.99 -0.62
N ALA A 92 5.54 17.13 -1.00
CA ALA A 92 6.68 17.55 -1.81
C ALA A 92 6.25 18.06 -3.20
N LEU A 93 5.30 17.36 -3.83
CA LEU A 93 4.79 17.72 -5.15
C LEU A 93 3.86 18.95 -5.11
N ASP A 94 3.15 19.16 -4.00
CA ASP A 94 2.36 20.37 -3.77
C ASP A 94 3.25 21.62 -3.67
N ARG A 95 4.34 21.52 -2.89
CA ARG A 95 5.34 22.61 -2.78
C ARG A 95 5.95 22.99 -4.13
N LEU A 96 6.04 22.04 -5.06
CA LEU A 96 6.50 22.29 -6.44
C LEU A 96 5.38 22.84 -7.35
N GLY A 97 4.15 23.00 -6.83
CA GLY A 97 3.01 23.50 -7.60
C GLY A 97 2.49 22.54 -8.68
N LEU A 98 2.83 21.25 -8.61
CA LEU A 98 2.59 20.29 -9.68
C LEU A 98 1.24 19.58 -9.59
N VAL A 99 0.67 19.45 -8.39
CA VAL A 99 -0.47 18.54 -8.13
C VAL A 99 -1.70 19.25 -7.59
N ASP A 100 -2.86 18.71 -7.94
CA ASP A 100 -4.15 19.06 -7.34
C ASP A 100 -4.36 18.17 -6.09
N MET A 101 -4.19 18.76 -4.91
CA MET A 101 -4.28 18.07 -3.63
C MET A 101 -5.67 17.47 -3.33
N LYS A 102 -6.69 17.82 -4.10
CA LYS A 102 -8.03 17.23 -4.02
C LYS A 102 -8.18 15.97 -4.88
N LYS A 103 -7.17 15.62 -5.67
CA LYS A 103 -7.20 14.52 -6.64
C LYS A 103 -6.00 13.59 -6.49
N ILE A 104 -5.79 13.10 -5.28
CA ILE A 104 -4.71 12.16 -4.96
C ILE A 104 -5.25 10.74 -4.99
N VAL A 105 -4.54 9.85 -5.67
CA VAL A 105 -4.80 8.41 -5.72
C VAL A 105 -3.63 7.68 -5.08
N ALA A 106 -3.90 6.84 -4.08
CA ALA A 106 -2.91 5.92 -3.53
C ALA A 106 -3.12 4.53 -4.14
N THR A 107 -2.05 3.91 -4.67
CA THR A 107 -2.12 2.56 -5.24
C THR A 107 -0.86 1.76 -4.95
N GLY A 108 -0.96 0.45 -5.10
CA GLY A 108 0.13 -0.49 -4.94
C GLY A 108 -0.34 -1.93 -5.06
N HIS A 109 0.58 -2.85 -5.31
CA HIS A 109 0.31 -4.27 -5.44
C HIS A 109 0.79 -5.06 -4.21
N SER A 110 0.03 -6.10 -3.82
CA SER A 110 0.38 -7.01 -2.72
C SER A 110 0.61 -6.24 -1.40
N ARG A 111 1.79 -6.32 -0.79
CA ARG A 111 2.17 -5.49 0.38
C ARG A 111 2.06 -4.00 0.09
N GLY A 112 2.31 -3.58 -1.15
CA GLY A 112 2.07 -2.21 -1.59
C GLY A 112 0.58 -1.84 -1.63
N GLY A 113 -0.29 -2.81 -1.88
CA GLY A 113 -1.75 -2.64 -1.77
C GLY A 113 -2.20 -2.49 -0.32
N LYS A 114 -1.60 -3.26 0.63
CA LYS A 114 -1.81 -3.05 2.08
C LYS A 114 -1.40 -1.62 2.48
N THR A 115 -0.26 -1.18 1.98
CA THR A 115 0.26 0.17 2.19
C THR A 115 -0.69 1.24 1.65
N ALA A 116 -1.20 1.06 0.43
CA ALA A 116 -2.14 2.02 -0.19
C ALA A 116 -3.46 2.10 0.60
N LEU A 117 -3.99 0.96 1.08
CA LEU A 117 -5.16 0.94 1.96
C LEU A 117 -4.88 1.69 3.26
N CYS A 118 -3.75 1.41 3.90
CA CYS A 118 -3.33 2.08 5.14
C CYS A 118 -3.18 3.60 4.91
N ALA A 119 -2.55 4.02 3.81
CA ALA A 119 -2.43 5.43 3.46
C ALA A 119 -3.81 6.10 3.31
N GLY A 120 -4.75 5.46 2.60
CA GLY A 120 -6.10 5.97 2.45
C GLY A 120 -6.89 6.07 3.76
N ILE A 121 -6.61 5.20 4.75
CA ILE A 121 -7.23 5.25 6.08
C ILE A 121 -6.72 6.48 6.85
N TYR A 122 -5.43 6.74 6.84
CA TYR A 122 -4.82 7.76 7.70
C TYR A 122 -4.69 9.15 7.06
N ASP A 123 -4.70 9.24 5.72
CA ASP A 123 -4.58 10.52 5.02
C ASP A 123 -5.88 10.83 4.25
N GLU A 124 -6.70 11.70 4.81
CA GLU A 124 -8.00 12.09 4.23
C GLU A 124 -7.87 12.87 2.91
N ARG A 125 -6.68 13.36 2.56
CA ARG A 125 -6.40 14.01 1.28
C ARG A 125 -6.40 13.03 0.11
N ILE A 126 -6.25 11.73 0.38
CA ILE A 126 -6.31 10.66 -0.61
C ILE A 126 -7.77 10.48 -1.04
N ALA A 127 -8.11 11.03 -2.20
CA ALA A 127 -9.47 10.99 -2.74
C ALA A 127 -9.88 9.60 -3.25
N ILE A 128 -8.92 8.82 -3.75
CA ILE A 128 -9.15 7.45 -4.24
C ILE A 128 -8.08 6.53 -3.66
N THR A 129 -8.51 5.47 -3.00
CA THR A 129 -7.66 4.39 -2.52
C THR A 129 -7.83 3.18 -3.43
N ALA A 130 -6.75 2.76 -4.09
CA ALA A 130 -6.79 1.72 -5.13
C ALA A 130 -5.80 0.57 -4.84
N PRO A 131 -6.04 -0.27 -3.80
CA PRO A 131 -5.21 -1.43 -3.51
C PRO A 131 -5.42 -2.53 -4.55
N ASN A 132 -4.32 -3.19 -4.96
CA ASN A 132 -4.35 -4.32 -5.87
C ASN A 132 -3.83 -5.57 -5.17
N SER A 133 -4.59 -6.68 -5.21
CA SER A 133 -4.26 -7.99 -4.60
C SER A 133 -3.63 -7.86 -3.21
N SER A 134 -4.21 -7.00 -2.38
CA SER A 134 -3.60 -6.64 -1.10
C SER A 134 -3.74 -7.73 -0.04
N GLY A 135 -4.71 -8.62 -0.18
CA GLY A 135 -4.87 -9.82 0.62
C GLY A 135 -5.11 -9.58 2.12
N THR A 136 -4.86 -10.60 2.89
CA THR A 136 -5.01 -10.59 4.36
C THR A 136 -4.14 -9.51 5.00
N GLY A 137 -4.74 -8.72 5.88
CA GLY A 137 -4.12 -7.51 6.43
C GLY A 137 -4.14 -6.31 5.48
N GLY A 138 -4.82 -6.47 4.34
CA GLY A 138 -5.23 -5.43 3.42
C GLY A 138 -6.74 -5.52 3.23
N THR A 139 -7.19 -5.75 1.99
CA THR A 139 -8.61 -5.84 1.66
C THR A 139 -9.24 -7.23 1.86
N GLY A 140 -8.42 -8.27 2.02
CA GLY A 140 -8.88 -9.65 2.26
C GLY A 140 -9.16 -9.91 3.74
N SER A 141 -10.30 -10.55 4.04
CA SER A 141 -10.69 -10.92 5.39
C SER A 141 -9.55 -11.63 6.15
N LEU A 142 -9.43 -11.30 7.43
CA LEU A 142 -8.57 -12.01 8.38
C LEU A 142 -9.21 -13.31 8.87
N ARG A 143 -10.54 -13.44 8.75
CA ARG A 143 -11.34 -14.54 9.34
C ARG A 143 -11.79 -15.55 8.30
N TYR A 144 -12.19 -15.12 7.12
CA TYR A 144 -12.84 -15.95 6.12
C TYR A 144 -11.91 -16.27 4.96
N PHE A 145 -11.82 -17.55 4.65
CA PHE A 145 -10.99 -18.11 3.61
C PHE A 145 -11.76 -19.18 2.85
N GLU A 146 -11.50 -19.32 1.57
CA GLU A 146 -12.08 -20.39 0.77
C GLU A 146 -11.57 -21.77 1.23
N ALA A 147 -12.46 -22.74 1.34
CA ALA A 147 -12.10 -24.09 1.76
C ALA A 147 -11.05 -24.71 0.81
N GLY A 148 -10.04 -25.34 1.39
CA GLY A 148 -8.94 -25.95 0.61
C GLY A 148 -7.86 -25.00 0.15
N GLN A 149 -8.04 -23.67 0.24
CA GLN A 149 -7.02 -22.69 -0.11
C GLN A 149 -6.07 -22.44 1.07
N LYS A 150 -4.85 -22.00 0.74
CA LYS A 150 -3.81 -21.67 1.72
C LYS A 150 -3.40 -20.19 1.60
N PRO A 151 -4.29 -19.26 1.99
CA PRO A 151 -3.99 -17.84 1.92
C PRO A 151 -2.98 -17.42 2.99
N GLN A 152 -2.49 -16.21 2.85
CA GLN A 152 -1.68 -15.54 3.87
C GLN A 152 -2.50 -15.31 5.15
N ARG A 153 -2.24 -16.08 6.21
CA ARG A 153 -2.87 -15.89 7.51
C ARG A 153 -1.99 -15.05 8.43
N LEU A 154 -2.58 -14.48 9.48
CA LEU A 154 -1.86 -13.63 10.43
C LEU A 154 -0.70 -14.37 11.11
N ILE A 155 -0.88 -15.65 11.43
CA ILE A 155 0.19 -16.49 11.99
C ILE A 155 1.38 -16.66 11.03
N LEU A 156 1.11 -16.70 9.72
CA LEU A 156 2.17 -16.73 8.71
C LEU A 156 2.87 -15.36 8.62
N HIS A 157 2.15 -14.26 8.74
CA HIS A 157 2.75 -12.93 8.82
C HIS A 157 3.72 -12.82 9.99
N LYS A 158 3.35 -13.32 11.18
CA LYS A 158 4.24 -13.38 12.35
C LYS A 158 5.55 -14.10 12.04
N LYS A 159 5.47 -15.20 11.31
CA LYS A 159 6.65 -16.00 10.93
C LYS A 159 7.48 -15.36 9.83
N THR A 160 6.85 -14.78 8.81
CA THR A 160 7.52 -14.37 7.56
C THR A 160 7.78 -12.88 7.51
N PHE A 161 6.85 -12.07 8.01
CA PHE A 161 6.84 -10.61 7.90
C PHE A 161 6.57 -9.91 9.24
N PRO A 162 7.30 -10.25 10.33
CA PRO A 162 7.04 -9.70 11.66
C PRO A 162 7.20 -8.19 11.73
N HIS A 163 8.00 -7.59 10.84
CA HIS A 163 8.24 -6.16 10.75
C HIS A 163 7.08 -5.35 10.16
N TRP A 164 6.11 -6.01 9.47
CA TRP A 164 5.02 -5.28 8.83
C TRP A 164 4.04 -4.65 9.81
N TRP A 165 3.85 -5.26 10.97
CA TRP A 165 2.80 -4.92 11.93
C TRP A 165 3.37 -4.67 13.32
N VAL A 166 2.58 -4.03 14.17
CA VAL A 166 2.88 -3.97 15.61
C VAL A 166 2.78 -5.35 16.24
N SER A 167 3.62 -5.65 17.23
CA SER A 167 3.74 -6.99 17.82
C SER A 167 2.43 -7.52 18.38
N ARG A 168 1.65 -6.66 19.06
CA ARG A 168 0.34 -7.01 19.65
C ARG A 168 -0.69 -7.51 18.64
N PHE A 169 -0.56 -7.16 17.35
CA PHE A 169 -1.45 -7.68 16.33
C PHE A 169 -1.29 -9.20 16.15
N PHE A 170 -0.09 -9.71 16.35
CA PHE A 170 0.19 -11.14 16.23
C PHE A 170 -0.31 -11.99 17.40
N ASP A 171 -0.79 -11.39 18.48
CA ASP A 171 -1.42 -12.11 19.59
C ASP A 171 -2.75 -12.75 19.17
N PHE A 172 -3.32 -12.28 18.06
CA PHE A 172 -4.52 -12.81 17.44
C PHE A 172 -4.24 -13.90 16.39
N GLY A 173 -2.98 -14.23 16.11
CA GLY A 173 -2.64 -15.29 15.15
C GLY A 173 -3.21 -16.65 15.57
N GLY A 174 -4.08 -17.24 14.72
CA GLY A 174 -4.85 -18.44 15.04
C GLY A 174 -6.09 -18.19 15.90
N LYS A 175 -6.39 -16.93 16.20
CA LYS A 175 -7.56 -16.47 16.98
C LYS A 175 -8.17 -15.22 16.32
N GLU A 176 -8.13 -15.18 14.99
CA GLU A 176 -8.54 -14.00 14.21
C GLU A 176 -10.03 -13.66 14.40
N ASP A 177 -10.84 -14.65 14.84
CA ASP A 177 -12.23 -14.46 15.25
C ASP A 177 -12.41 -13.53 16.46
N ARG A 178 -11.36 -13.40 17.29
CA ARG A 178 -11.34 -12.50 18.45
C ARG A 178 -10.89 -11.08 18.15
N LEU A 179 -10.44 -10.79 16.93
CA LEU A 179 -10.13 -9.41 16.55
C LEU A 179 -11.39 -8.55 16.64
N PRO A 180 -11.32 -7.31 17.18
CA PRO A 180 -12.47 -6.41 17.23
C PRO A 180 -12.84 -5.81 15.86
N PHE A 181 -12.08 -6.11 14.82
CA PHE A 181 -12.27 -5.63 13.45
C PHE A 181 -11.91 -6.70 12.42
N ASP A 182 -12.30 -6.49 11.17
CA ASP A 182 -11.81 -7.20 9.99
C ASP A 182 -11.68 -6.22 8.82
N SER A 183 -11.29 -6.69 7.65
CA SER A 183 -10.99 -5.84 6.49
C SER A 183 -12.17 -4.96 6.04
N HIS A 184 -13.42 -5.40 6.22
CA HIS A 184 -14.60 -4.55 5.95
C HIS A 184 -14.61 -3.29 6.82
N THR A 185 -14.21 -3.40 8.09
CA THR A 185 -14.11 -2.24 8.99
C THR A 185 -13.00 -1.28 8.53
N ALA A 186 -11.84 -1.83 8.15
CA ALA A 186 -10.74 -1.03 7.60
C ALA A 186 -11.15 -0.31 6.29
N LYS A 187 -11.86 -1.00 5.40
CA LYS A 187 -12.40 -0.40 4.17
C LYS A 187 -13.42 0.71 4.47
N ALA A 188 -14.26 0.53 5.48
CA ALA A 188 -15.26 1.51 5.88
C ALA A 188 -14.65 2.85 6.32
N LEU A 189 -13.41 2.86 6.84
CA LEU A 189 -12.69 4.10 7.19
C LEU A 189 -12.31 4.95 5.96
N ILE A 190 -12.41 4.40 4.75
CA ILE A 190 -12.19 5.18 3.52
C ILE A 190 -13.42 6.04 3.19
N ALA A 191 -14.61 5.60 3.55
CA ALA A 191 -15.85 6.33 3.25
C ALA A 191 -15.82 7.77 3.80
N PRO A 192 -16.42 8.77 3.10
CA PRO A 192 -17.14 8.65 1.84
C PRO A 192 -16.26 8.71 0.58
N ARG A 193 -14.94 8.63 0.71
CA ARG A 193 -13.98 8.66 -0.40
C ARG A 193 -14.03 7.34 -1.18
N ALA A 194 -13.56 7.36 -2.42
CA ALA A 194 -13.64 6.20 -3.29
C ALA A 194 -12.60 5.11 -2.92
N LEU A 195 -13.05 3.86 -2.90
CA LEU A 195 -12.21 2.67 -2.80
C LEU A 195 -12.38 1.83 -4.06
N ILE A 196 -11.29 1.57 -4.77
CA ILE A 196 -11.24 0.68 -5.94
C ILE A 196 -10.42 -0.54 -5.57
N ASN A 197 -11.09 -1.63 -5.25
CA ASN A 197 -10.41 -2.86 -4.88
C ASN A 197 -10.23 -3.77 -6.09
N ALA A 198 -8.99 -3.95 -6.54
CA ALA A 198 -8.64 -4.85 -7.62
C ALA A 198 -7.93 -6.11 -7.09
N HIS A 199 -8.34 -7.28 -7.58
CA HIS A 199 -7.69 -8.55 -7.24
C HIS A 199 -7.88 -9.58 -8.35
N ALA A 200 -6.98 -10.58 -8.39
CA ALA A 200 -7.10 -11.71 -9.30
C ALA A 200 -7.78 -12.87 -8.56
N ARG A 201 -8.83 -13.43 -9.15
CA ARG A 201 -9.60 -14.56 -8.56
C ARG A 201 -8.76 -15.81 -8.29
N GLN A 202 -7.69 -16.00 -9.05
CA GLN A 202 -6.79 -17.15 -8.92
C GLN A 202 -5.57 -16.87 -8.03
N ASP A 203 -5.45 -15.67 -7.48
CA ASP A 203 -4.41 -15.34 -6.52
C ASP A 203 -4.84 -15.78 -5.11
N TYR A 204 -4.89 -17.07 -4.88
CA TYR A 204 -5.35 -17.66 -3.61
C TYR A 204 -4.50 -17.23 -2.41
N TRP A 205 -3.24 -16.89 -2.66
CA TRP A 205 -2.35 -16.33 -1.65
C TRP A 205 -2.87 -15.01 -1.07
N ALA A 206 -3.49 -14.19 -1.90
CA ALA A 206 -4.07 -12.91 -1.52
C ALA A 206 -5.52 -13.00 -0.99
N ASN A 207 -6.06 -14.20 -0.80
CA ASN A 207 -7.41 -14.41 -0.30
C ASN A 207 -8.49 -13.65 -1.10
N PRO A 208 -8.69 -13.96 -2.40
CA PRO A 208 -9.70 -13.29 -3.21
C PRO A 208 -11.12 -13.47 -2.66
N TYR A 209 -11.44 -14.66 -2.18
CA TYR A 209 -12.73 -14.96 -1.54
C TYR A 209 -13.01 -14.03 -0.35
N GLY A 210 -12.08 -13.94 0.60
CA GLY A 210 -12.22 -13.05 1.74
C GLY A 210 -12.21 -11.56 1.34
N THR A 211 -11.66 -11.22 0.18
CA THR A 211 -11.70 -9.87 -0.38
C THR A 211 -13.09 -9.51 -0.93
N GLU A 212 -13.77 -10.48 -1.55
CA GLU A 212 -15.14 -10.31 -2.06
C GLU A 212 -16.19 -10.23 -0.94
N LEU A 213 -15.94 -10.91 0.19
CA LEU A 213 -16.84 -10.90 1.36
C LEU A 213 -16.78 -9.60 2.19
N THR A 214 -15.77 -8.79 2.02
CA THR A 214 -15.54 -7.57 2.80
C THR A 214 -15.59 -6.32 1.94
#